data_fba510a1854aea42bdabedf72e1c7b54
#
_entry.id   fba510a1854aea42bdabedf72e1c7b54
#
_cell.length_a   1.000
_cell.length_b   1.000
_cell.length_c   1.000
_cell.angle_alpha   90.00
_cell.angle_beta   90.00
_cell.angle_gamma   90.00
#
_symmetry.space_group_name_H-M   'P 1'
#
loop_
_entity.id
_entity.type
_entity.pdbx_description
1 polymer ?
#
loop_
_entity_poly.entity_id
_entity_poly.type
_entity_poly.pdbx_seq_one_letter_code
_entity_poly.pdbx_strand_id
1 'polypeptide(L)'
;MTKFPKLSQKLILEAKKGYHQFMSEDLIKLDHEKKLYDVVGIQIKTKEHITLNNLFEILKWRQPALPGHFKLNNEKRVKEISKYAYKTQDEEIRVALLTLIKGVGLPSATRILSISNPELYPTYHKMGWLVLKKWNFLEEEYGLNTNKWIEY
;
A
#
# COMPACT_ATOMS: atom_id res chain seq x y z
N MET A 1 24.54 11.31 -3.36
CA MET A 1 23.54 11.18 -2.27
C MET A 1 22.76 12.49 -2.18
N THR A 2 21.61 12.55 -2.82
CA THR A 2 20.69 13.68 -2.70
C THR A 2 20.11 13.64 -1.29
N LYS A 3 20.45 14.65 -0.47
CA LYS A 3 19.83 14.83 0.85
C LYS A 3 18.36 15.18 0.62
N PHE A 4 17.45 14.22 0.85
CA PHE A 4 16.04 14.54 0.92
C PHE A 4 15.81 15.64 1.96
N PRO A 5 15.13 16.73 1.63
CA PRO A 5 14.79 17.74 2.60
C PRO A 5 13.95 17.08 3.70
N LYS A 6 14.35 17.23 4.95
CA LYS A 6 13.57 16.71 6.09
C LYS A 6 12.20 17.37 6.09
N LEU A 7 11.15 16.56 5.90
CA LEU A 7 9.79 17.01 6.14
C LEU A 7 9.71 17.59 7.55
N SER A 8 9.31 18.86 7.68
CA SER A 8 9.15 19.46 8.99
C SER A 8 8.00 18.77 9.72
N GLN A 9 8.13 18.54 11.02
CA GLN A 9 7.05 17.98 11.84
C GLN A 9 5.75 18.77 11.70
N LYS A 10 5.85 20.10 11.53
CA LYS A 10 4.71 20.96 11.27
C LYS A 10 3.96 20.57 10.00
N LEU A 11 4.65 20.34 8.90
CA LEU A 11 4.05 19.94 7.62
C LEU A 11 3.36 18.58 7.72
N ILE A 12 3.96 17.64 8.43
CA ILE A 12 3.37 16.31 8.68
C ILE A 12 2.09 16.44 9.51
N LEU A 13 2.08 17.29 10.53
CA LEU A 13 0.92 17.53 11.38
C LEU A 13 -0.23 18.22 10.62
N GLU A 14 0.09 19.19 9.77
CA GLU A 14 -0.89 19.85 8.91
C GLU A 14 -1.49 18.88 7.88
N ALA A 15 -0.66 18.05 7.25
CA ALA A 15 -1.12 17.01 6.33
C ALA A 15 -2.03 15.99 7.03
N LYS A 16 -1.67 15.54 8.24
CA LYS A 16 -2.52 14.66 9.06
C LYS A 16 -3.86 15.29 9.41
N LYS A 17 -3.87 16.56 9.83
CA LYS A 17 -5.13 17.28 10.13
C LYS A 17 -6.02 17.38 8.90
N GLY A 18 -5.47 17.79 7.77
CA GLY A 18 -6.21 17.86 6.50
C GLY A 18 -6.77 16.52 6.06
N TYR A 19 -6.00 15.44 6.21
CA TYR A 19 -6.44 14.08 5.91
C TYR A 19 -7.59 13.64 6.84
N HIS A 20 -7.45 13.83 8.14
CA HIS A 20 -8.51 13.50 9.11
C HIS A 20 -9.79 14.31 8.87
N GLN A 21 -9.68 15.58 8.55
CA GLN A 21 -10.83 16.41 8.20
C GLN A 21 -11.52 15.90 6.94
N PHE A 22 -10.78 15.60 5.88
CA PHE A 22 -11.31 15.03 4.64
C PHE A 22 -12.00 13.67 4.86
N MET A 23 -11.39 12.80 5.68
CA MET A 23 -11.93 11.47 5.96
C MET A 23 -13.10 11.50 6.96
N SER A 24 -13.19 12.50 7.82
CA SER A 24 -14.33 12.63 8.76
C SER A 24 -15.66 12.90 8.06
N GLU A 25 -15.63 13.37 6.82
CA GLU A 25 -16.83 13.55 6.00
C GLU A 25 -17.40 12.20 5.50
N ASP A 26 -16.62 11.12 5.56
CA ASP A 26 -17.02 9.77 5.20
C ASP A 26 -16.63 8.76 6.30
N LEU A 27 -17.44 8.72 7.35
CA LEU A 27 -17.21 7.87 8.53
C LEU A 27 -17.10 6.39 8.18
N ILE A 28 -17.80 5.93 7.14
CA ILE A 28 -17.76 4.51 6.69
C ILE A 28 -16.37 4.18 6.14
N LYS A 29 -15.80 5.08 5.34
CA LYS A 29 -14.44 4.87 4.80
C LYS A 29 -13.39 4.92 5.89
N LEU A 30 -13.53 5.84 6.84
CA LEU A 30 -12.60 5.97 7.97
C LEU A 30 -12.62 4.71 8.84
N ASP A 31 -13.78 4.18 9.14
CA ASP A 31 -13.93 2.95 9.94
C ASP A 31 -13.34 1.73 9.19
N HIS A 32 -13.59 1.61 7.90
CA HIS A 32 -13.00 0.56 7.08
C HIS A 32 -11.47 0.68 7.01
N GLU A 33 -10.93 1.88 6.82
CA GLU A 33 -9.49 2.12 6.84
C GLU A 33 -8.86 1.72 8.17
N LYS A 34 -9.46 2.14 9.27
CA LYS A 34 -9.01 1.78 10.62
C LYS A 34 -8.99 0.26 10.81
N LYS A 35 -10.04 -0.44 10.39
CA LYS A 35 -10.10 -1.92 10.39
C LYS A 35 -8.96 -2.53 9.58
N LEU A 36 -8.60 -1.95 8.42
CA LEU A 36 -7.51 -2.47 7.61
C LEU A 36 -6.17 -2.42 8.34
N TYR A 37 -5.85 -1.31 9.00
CA TYR A 37 -4.58 -1.18 9.72
C TYR A 37 -4.58 -1.93 11.05
N ASP A 38 -5.63 -1.78 11.86
CA ASP A 38 -5.68 -2.28 13.22
C ASP A 38 -5.99 -3.79 13.32
N VAL A 39 -6.61 -4.36 12.28
CA VAL A 39 -6.99 -5.78 12.28
C VAL A 39 -6.27 -6.53 11.16
N VAL A 40 -6.52 -6.15 9.90
CA VAL A 40 -5.98 -6.89 8.76
C VAL A 40 -4.46 -6.80 8.70
N GLY A 41 -3.90 -5.60 8.92
CA GLY A 41 -2.45 -5.39 8.94
C GLY A 41 -1.75 -6.20 10.02
N ILE A 42 -2.30 -6.20 11.23
CA ILE A 42 -1.76 -7.00 12.34
C ILE A 42 -1.83 -8.50 12.01
N GLN A 43 -2.93 -8.98 11.44
CA GLN A 43 -3.05 -10.39 11.04
C GLN A 43 -1.99 -10.78 10.02
N ILE A 44 -1.77 -9.95 8.99
CA ILE A 44 -0.77 -10.21 7.96
C ILE A 44 0.64 -10.21 8.56
N LYS A 45 0.97 -9.19 9.36
CA LYS A 45 2.27 -9.07 10.03
C LYS A 45 2.58 -10.26 10.92
N THR A 46 1.60 -10.72 11.70
CA THR A 46 1.77 -11.86 12.62
C THR A 46 1.91 -13.19 11.89
N LYS A 47 1.16 -13.38 10.80
CA LYS A 47 1.14 -14.65 10.04
C LYS A 47 2.19 -14.70 8.94
N GLU A 48 2.79 -13.57 8.59
CA GLU A 48 3.72 -13.42 7.46
C GLU A 48 3.17 -13.93 6.13
N HIS A 49 1.86 -13.84 5.97
CA HIS A 49 1.18 -14.13 4.70
C HIS A 49 -0.21 -13.50 4.66
N ILE A 50 -0.79 -13.44 3.46
CA ILE A 50 -2.11 -12.90 3.18
C ILE A 50 -3.09 -14.06 3.02
N THR A 51 -4.27 -13.97 3.62
CA THR A 51 -5.41 -14.83 3.30
C THR A 51 -6.21 -14.24 2.15
N LEU A 52 -7.04 -15.04 1.50
CA LEU A 52 -7.94 -14.55 0.45
C LEU A 52 -8.92 -13.49 0.98
N ASN A 53 -9.35 -13.62 2.24
CA ASN A 53 -10.19 -12.63 2.90
C ASN A 53 -9.44 -11.32 3.17
N ASN A 54 -8.18 -11.37 3.64
CA ASN A 54 -7.37 -10.16 3.79
C ASN A 54 -7.22 -9.42 2.45
N LEU A 55 -6.91 -10.17 1.38
CA LEU A 55 -6.79 -9.61 0.04
C LEU A 55 -8.11 -8.95 -0.42
N PHE A 56 -9.24 -9.60 -0.17
CA PHE A 56 -10.57 -9.07 -0.49
C PHE A 56 -10.83 -7.73 0.21
N GLU A 57 -10.62 -7.63 1.51
CA GLU A 57 -10.82 -6.41 2.31
C GLU A 57 -9.92 -5.27 1.80
N ILE A 58 -8.65 -5.56 1.50
CA ILE A 58 -7.68 -4.55 1.01
C ILE A 58 -8.09 -4.03 -0.37
N LEU A 59 -8.45 -4.91 -1.30
CA LEU A 59 -8.80 -4.51 -2.65
C LEU A 59 -10.14 -3.76 -2.68
N LYS A 60 -11.14 -4.23 -1.92
CA LYS A 60 -12.48 -3.63 -1.86
C LYS A 60 -12.46 -2.20 -1.32
N TRP A 61 -11.55 -1.87 -0.43
CA TRP A 61 -11.48 -0.54 0.19
C TRP A 61 -11.35 0.60 -0.82
N ARG A 62 -10.59 0.41 -1.91
CA ARG A 62 -10.40 1.43 -2.95
C ARG A 62 -11.09 1.13 -4.28
N GLN A 63 -11.52 -0.10 -4.45
CA GLN A 63 -12.16 -0.58 -5.66
C GLN A 63 -13.45 -1.32 -5.27
N PRO A 64 -14.58 -0.60 -5.12
CA PRO A 64 -15.87 -1.21 -4.77
C PRO A 64 -16.27 -2.34 -5.72
N ALA A 65 -15.99 -2.18 -7.03
CA ALA A 65 -16.03 -3.27 -7.99
C ALA A 65 -14.69 -4.01 -7.96
N LEU A 66 -14.65 -5.18 -7.31
CA LEU A 66 -13.47 -6.02 -7.32
C LEU A 66 -13.05 -6.33 -8.76
N PRO A 67 -11.72 -6.32 -9.05
CA PRO A 67 -11.23 -6.75 -10.34
C PRO A 67 -11.78 -8.14 -10.66
N GLY A 68 -12.30 -8.34 -11.89
CA GLY A 68 -12.83 -9.65 -12.32
C GLY A 68 -11.81 -10.79 -12.14
N HIS A 69 -10.53 -10.45 -12.22
CA HIS A 69 -9.42 -11.37 -11.98
C HIS A 69 -9.27 -11.83 -10.51
N PHE A 70 -9.90 -11.15 -9.54
CA PHE A 70 -9.86 -11.58 -8.14
C PHE A 70 -10.37 -13.01 -7.97
N LYS A 71 -11.46 -13.36 -8.67
CA LYS A 71 -12.09 -14.69 -8.65
C LYS A 71 -11.17 -15.82 -9.12
N LEU A 72 -10.07 -15.50 -9.81
CA LEU A 72 -9.08 -16.47 -10.27
C LEU A 72 -8.05 -16.85 -9.20
N ASN A 73 -8.12 -16.22 -8.03
CA ASN A 73 -7.29 -16.57 -6.89
C ASN A 73 -7.94 -17.67 -6.05
N ASN A 74 -7.10 -18.48 -5.43
CA ASN A 74 -7.50 -19.37 -4.37
C ASN A 74 -6.63 -19.15 -3.15
N GLU A 75 -7.08 -19.60 -1.98
CA GLU A 75 -6.41 -19.39 -0.70
C GLU A 75 -4.98 -19.89 -0.70
N LYS A 76 -4.75 -21.10 -1.22
CA LYS A 76 -3.41 -21.71 -1.27
C LYS A 76 -2.42 -20.85 -2.05
N ARG A 77 -2.82 -20.39 -3.24
CA ARG A 77 -1.97 -19.58 -4.12
C ARG A 77 -1.64 -18.23 -3.48
N VAL A 78 -2.64 -17.52 -2.94
CA VAL A 78 -2.45 -16.22 -2.30
C VAL A 78 -1.51 -16.37 -1.10
N LYS A 79 -1.72 -17.37 -0.27
CA LYS A 79 -0.90 -17.66 0.89
C LYS A 79 0.55 -17.98 0.52
N GLU A 80 0.78 -18.86 -0.45
CA GLU A 80 2.12 -19.26 -0.88
C GLU A 80 2.91 -18.08 -1.45
N ILE A 81 2.33 -17.34 -2.40
CA ILE A 81 2.99 -16.18 -3.02
C ILE A 81 3.35 -15.14 -1.95
N SER A 82 2.38 -14.75 -1.12
CA SER A 82 2.62 -13.74 -0.10
C SER A 82 3.63 -14.19 0.95
N LYS A 83 3.64 -15.47 1.34
CA LYS A 83 4.65 -16.01 2.25
C LYS A 83 6.07 -15.85 1.70
N TYR A 84 6.30 -16.10 0.42
CA TYR A 84 7.60 -15.83 -0.21
C TYR A 84 7.92 -14.34 -0.25
N ALA A 85 6.93 -13.50 -0.55
CA ALA A 85 7.11 -12.05 -0.55
C ALA A 85 7.52 -11.50 0.83
N TYR A 86 6.95 -12.00 1.92
CA TYR A 86 7.34 -11.57 3.27
C TYR A 86 8.68 -12.13 3.75
N LYS A 87 9.16 -13.21 3.15
CA LYS A 87 10.45 -13.84 3.51
C LYS A 87 11.66 -13.24 2.77
N THR A 88 11.46 -12.69 1.56
CA THR A 88 12.57 -12.10 0.82
C THR A 88 13.09 -10.84 1.50
N GLN A 89 14.40 -10.62 1.40
CA GLN A 89 15.06 -9.38 1.84
C GLN A 89 15.17 -8.34 0.72
N ASP A 90 14.85 -8.73 -0.51
CA ASP A 90 14.89 -7.89 -1.68
C ASP A 90 13.51 -7.26 -1.93
N GLU A 91 13.45 -5.93 -1.89
CA GLU A 91 12.18 -5.18 -2.01
C GLU A 91 11.59 -5.26 -3.42
N GLU A 92 12.43 -5.31 -4.45
CA GLU A 92 11.97 -5.45 -5.83
C GLU A 92 11.33 -6.82 -6.05
N ILE A 93 11.98 -7.88 -5.57
CA ILE A 93 11.44 -9.25 -5.61
C ILE A 93 10.16 -9.33 -4.77
N ARG A 94 10.10 -8.70 -3.61
CA ARG A 94 8.92 -8.66 -2.74
C ARG A 94 7.69 -8.14 -3.47
N VAL A 95 7.82 -6.98 -4.09
CA VAL A 95 6.74 -6.36 -4.86
C VAL A 95 6.39 -7.20 -6.08
N ALA A 96 7.39 -7.69 -6.83
CA ALA A 96 7.17 -8.54 -7.99
C ALA A 96 6.38 -9.81 -7.63
N LEU A 97 6.71 -10.47 -6.53
CA LEU A 97 5.96 -11.63 -6.03
C LEU A 97 4.49 -11.28 -5.75
N LEU A 98 4.21 -10.18 -5.05
CA LEU A 98 2.83 -9.77 -4.76
C LEU A 98 2.03 -9.50 -6.04
N THR A 99 2.65 -8.98 -7.09
CA THR A 99 1.97 -8.74 -8.38
C THR A 99 1.63 -10.03 -9.15
N LEU A 100 2.16 -11.19 -8.75
CA LEU A 100 1.72 -12.49 -9.28
C LEU A 100 0.32 -12.91 -8.80
N ILE A 101 -0.20 -12.27 -7.76
CA ILE A 101 -1.57 -12.48 -7.29
C ILE A 101 -2.51 -11.78 -8.28
N LYS A 102 -3.50 -12.50 -8.78
CA LYS A 102 -4.42 -11.99 -9.79
C LYS A 102 -5.21 -10.77 -9.28
N GLY A 103 -5.19 -9.69 -10.05
CA GLY A 103 -5.83 -8.42 -9.68
C GLY A 103 -4.98 -7.53 -8.79
N VAL A 104 -3.75 -7.92 -8.46
CA VAL A 104 -2.79 -7.10 -7.72
C VAL A 104 -1.77 -6.51 -8.68
N GLY A 105 -1.89 -5.21 -8.94
CA GLY A 105 -0.84 -4.43 -9.62
C GLY A 105 0.06 -3.71 -8.59
N LEU A 106 1.05 -2.94 -9.06
CA LEU A 106 1.99 -2.22 -8.20
C LEU A 106 1.32 -1.37 -7.11
N PRO A 107 0.28 -0.54 -7.39
CA PRO A 107 -0.39 0.24 -6.34
C PRO A 107 -1.07 -0.64 -5.28
N SER A 108 -1.58 -1.80 -5.67
CA SER A 108 -2.20 -2.73 -4.72
C SER A 108 -1.15 -3.51 -3.92
N ALA A 109 -0.04 -3.90 -4.54
CA ALA A 109 1.08 -4.56 -3.86
C ALA A 109 1.68 -3.66 -2.77
N THR A 110 1.98 -2.41 -3.11
CA THR A 110 2.52 -1.43 -2.13
C THR A 110 1.52 -1.12 -1.02
N ARG A 111 0.22 -1.12 -1.31
CA ARG A 111 -0.84 -0.96 -0.30
C ARG A 111 -0.90 -2.15 0.66
N ILE A 112 -0.77 -3.37 0.16
CA ILE A 112 -0.68 -4.57 0.99
C ILE A 112 0.48 -4.44 1.98
N LEU A 113 1.66 -4.02 1.50
CA LEU A 113 2.83 -3.80 2.34
C LEU A 113 2.62 -2.67 3.34
N SER A 114 2.05 -1.54 2.90
CA SER A 114 1.73 -0.40 3.77
C SER A 114 0.76 -0.76 4.90
N ILE A 115 -0.27 -1.55 4.61
CA ILE A 115 -1.24 -1.99 5.62
C ILE A 115 -0.58 -2.91 6.64
N SER A 116 0.31 -3.82 6.22
CA SER A 116 0.98 -4.74 7.13
C SER A 116 2.13 -4.09 7.91
N ASN A 117 2.78 -3.08 7.35
CA ASN A 117 3.88 -2.36 8.00
C ASN A 117 3.98 -0.91 7.51
N PRO A 118 3.09 -0.02 8.00
CA PRO A 118 2.97 1.35 7.52
C PRO A 118 4.20 2.23 7.80
N GLU A 119 5.05 1.82 8.74
CA GLU A 119 6.27 2.55 9.10
C GLU A 119 7.38 2.35 8.06
N LEU A 120 7.37 1.22 7.36
CA LEU A 120 8.39 0.88 6.37
C LEU A 120 7.94 1.11 4.92
N TYR A 121 6.64 0.93 4.65
CA TYR A 121 6.15 0.91 3.28
C TYR A 121 5.12 2.01 3.01
N PRO A 122 5.44 3.02 2.20
CA PRO A 122 4.46 3.97 1.70
C PRO A 122 3.57 3.30 0.64
N THR A 123 2.30 3.72 0.57
CA THR A 123 1.43 3.33 -0.54
C THR A 123 1.77 4.16 -1.78
N TYR A 124 2.18 3.49 -2.85
CA TYR A 124 2.51 4.14 -4.11
C TYR A 124 1.24 4.47 -4.92
N HIS A 125 0.96 5.75 -5.11
CA HIS A 125 -0.15 6.20 -5.95
C HIS A 125 0.10 7.59 -6.54
N LYS A 126 -0.53 7.85 -7.68
CA LYS A 126 -0.31 9.07 -8.47
C LYS A 126 -0.45 10.37 -7.66
N MET A 127 -1.44 10.49 -6.79
CA MET A 127 -1.64 11.71 -6.01
C MET A 127 -0.52 11.97 -5.02
N GLY A 128 -0.05 10.94 -4.32
CA GLY A 128 1.11 11.05 -3.42
C GLY A 128 2.36 11.49 -4.19
N TRP A 129 2.62 10.87 -5.34
CA TRP A 129 3.72 11.27 -6.22
C TRP A 129 3.65 12.74 -6.62
N LEU A 130 2.48 13.21 -7.08
CA LEU A 130 2.28 14.61 -7.50
C LEU A 130 2.50 15.60 -6.35
N VAL A 131 2.11 15.25 -5.13
CA VAL A 131 2.34 16.08 -3.93
C VAL A 131 3.83 16.18 -3.64
N LEU A 132 4.54 15.06 -3.64
CA LEU A 132 5.99 15.04 -3.41
C LEU A 132 6.75 15.79 -4.51
N LYS A 133 6.34 15.64 -5.77
CA LYS A 133 6.89 16.41 -6.89
C LYS A 133 6.65 17.91 -6.72
N LYS A 134 5.44 18.33 -6.35
CA LYS A 134 5.10 19.73 -6.06
C LYS A 134 5.96 20.34 -4.96
N TRP A 135 6.39 19.53 -4.03
CA TRP A 135 7.28 19.95 -2.91
C TRP A 135 8.77 19.76 -3.22
N ASN A 136 9.13 19.46 -4.46
CA ASN A 136 10.52 19.22 -4.91
C ASN A 136 11.23 18.08 -4.19
N PHE A 137 10.48 17.08 -3.73
CA PHE A 137 11.06 15.84 -3.19
C PHE A 137 11.36 14.82 -4.29
N LEU A 138 10.68 14.92 -5.44
CA LEU A 138 10.83 14.05 -6.59
C LEU A 138 10.94 14.90 -7.86
N GLU A 139 11.91 14.59 -8.71
CA GLU A 139 12.11 15.29 -9.99
C GLU A 139 11.41 14.58 -11.14
N GLU A 140 11.30 13.26 -11.06
CA GLU A 140 10.79 12.42 -12.13
C GLU A 140 9.27 12.43 -12.30
N GLU A 141 8.82 11.99 -13.48
CA GLU A 141 7.40 11.76 -13.74
C GLU A 141 6.90 10.46 -13.11
N TYR A 142 5.63 10.44 -12.71
CA TYR A 142 4.99 9.25 -12.16
C TYR A 142 5.03 8.09 -13.17
N GLY A 143 5.43 6.91 -12.70
CA GLY A 143 5.44 5.69 -13.49
C GLY A 143 5.10 4.46 -12.65
N LEU A 144 4.39 3.50 -13.25
CA LEU A 144 4.01 2.25 -12.58
C LEU A 144 5.10 1.19 -12.71
N ASN A 145 6.28 1.44 -12.16
CA ASN A 145 7.34 0.45 -12.08
C ASN A 145 7.94 0.40 -10.68
N THR A 146 8.58 -0.72 -10.37
CA THR A 146 9.11 -1.01 -9.04
C THR A 146 10.26 -0.08 -8.67
N ASN A 147 11.13 0.26 -9.62
CA ASN A 147 12.26 1.15 -9.37
C ASN A 147 11.77 2.51 -8.86
N LYS A 148 10.75 3.08 -9.51
CA LYS A 148 10.15 4.35 -9.08
C LYS A 148 9.48 4.26 -7.70
N TRP A 149 8.98 3.10 -7.32
CA TRP A 149 8.47 2.92 -5.96
C TRP A 149 9.59 2.86 -4.92
N ILE A 150 10.71 2.25 -5.23
CA ILE A 150 11.87 2.20 -4.32
C ILE A 150 12.45 3.60 -4.07
N GLU A 151 12.39 4.46 -5.09
CA GLU A 151 12.80 5.87 -4.98
C GLU A 151 11.79 6.74 -4.21
N TYR A 152 10.51 6.32 -4.18
CA TYR A 152 9.39 7.03 -3.54
C TYR A 152 9.46 6.97 -2.01
#